data_845e7b522dddd8038f9143e7ce91def7
#
_entry.id   845e7b522dddd8038f9143e7ce91def7
#
_cell.length_a   1.000
_cell.length_b   1.000
_cell.length_c   1.000
_cell.angle_alpha   90.00
_cell.angle_beta   90.00
_cell.angle_gamma   90.00
#
_symmetry.space_group_name_H-M   'P 1'
#
loop_
_entity.id
_entity.type
_entity.pdbx_description
1 polymer ?
#
loop_
_entity_poly.entity_id
_entity_poly.type
_entity_poly.pdbx_seq_one_letter_code
_entity_poly.pdbx_strand_id
1 'polypeptide(L)'
;KCMLTPLIPTATVTKVMPNGQYKVHDTVVEVEDANGKKHELTLCQRWPIRNARPVSKRTTSTVPLITGQRIQDALFPITKGGTACIPGAFGSGKTMTQHQLAKWCDADIIIYVGCGERGNEMTQVLEEFAELIDPRTNRLLTDRTVLIANTSNMPVAAREASIYTGITLAEYYRDMGYHVAMMADSTSRWAEALREISGRLEEMPAEEGFPAYLPSRLAEFYERAGYVHNLNGTEGSISVIGAISPAGGDFSEPVTQNTMRFTRCFWALDKSLAYARHFPAIDWM
;
A
#
# COMPACT_ATOMS: atom_id res chain seq x y z
N LYS A 1 -20.95 -6.38 0.78
CA LYS A 1 -21.29 -5.01 0.35
C LYS A 1 -21.03 -4.88 -1.15
N CYS A 2 -22.02 -4.37 -1.90
CA CYS A 2 -21.90 -4.09 -3.32
C CYS A 2 -21.63 -2.59 -3.54
N MET A 3 -20.87 -2.28 -4.57
CA MET A 3 -20.52 -0.92 -4.95
C MET A 3 -20.55 -0.82 -6.48
N LEU A 4 -20.96 0.31 -7.02
CA LEU A 4 -20.84 0.57 -8.44
C LEU A 4 -19.36 0.62 -8.83
N THR A 5 -19.02 -0.02 -9.94
CA THR A 5 -17.67 0.03 -10.50
C THR A 5 -17.51 1.28 -11.38
N PRO A 6 -16.29 1.71 -11.68
CA PRO A 6 -16.07 2.85 -12.59
C PRO A 6 -16.66 2.70 -14.00
N LEU A 7 -16.99 1.47 -14.38
CA LEU A 7 -17.67 1.19 -15.66
C LEU A 7 -19.16 1.56 -15.66
N ILE A 8 -19.74 1.73 -14.46
CA ILE A 8 -21.14 2.11 -14.24
C ILE A 8 -21.14 3.27 -13.24
N PRO A 9 -20.85 4.50 -13.67
CA PRO A 9 -20.60 5.62 -12.76
C PRO A 9 -21.86 6.05 -11.99
N THR A 10 -23.04 5.89 -12.58
CA THR A 10 -24.33 6.20 -11.98
C THR A 10 -25.37 5.18 -12.38
N ALA A 11 -26.21 4.77 -11.45
CA ALA A 11 -27.32 3.87 -11.71
C ALA A 11 -28.43 4.03 -10.67
N THR A 12 -29.65 3.66 -11.04
CA THR A 12 -30.79 3.60 -10.13
C THR A 12 -30.98 2.16 -9.67
N VAL A 13 -31.14 1.98 -8.36
CA VAL A 13 -31.42 0.64 -7.80
C VAL A 13 -32.84 0.27 -8.15
N THR A 14 -33.03 -0.82 -8.89
CA THR A 14 -34.34 -1.33 -9.29
C THR A 14 -34.84 -2.44 -8.37
N LYS A 15 -33.93 -3.24 -7.81
CA LYS A 15 -34.27 -4.33 -6.92
C LYS A 15 -33.13 -4.63 -5.96
N VAL A 16 -33.48 -4.89 -4.71
CA VAL A 16 -32.57 -5.43 -3.69
C VAL A 16 -33.10 -6.79 -3.27
N MET A 17 -32.25 -7.80 -3.27
CA MET A 17 -32.64 -9.13 -2.85
C MET A 17 -32.94 -9.19 -1.34
N PRO A 18 -33.85 -10.05 -0.89
CA PRO A 18 -34.20 -10.16 0.53
C PRO A 18 -32.99 -10.62 1.36
N ASN A 19 -33.06 -10.38 2.66
CA ASN A 19 -32.02 -10.88 3.57
C ASN A 19 -31.98 -12.40 3.55
N GLY A 20 -30.78 -12.96 3.42
CA GLY A 20 -30.57 -14.39 3.29
C GLY A 20 -29.10 -14.75 3.18
N GLN A 21 -28.84 -16.01 2.88
CA GLN A 21 -27.50 -16.52 2.59
C GLN A 21 -27.27 -16.54 1.07
N TYR A 22 -26.22 -15.86 0.63
CA TYR A 22 -25.86 -15.73 -0.79
C TYR A 22 -24.41 -16.18 -1.00
N LYS A 23 -24.18 -16.81 -2.13
CA LYS A 23 -22.80 -17.06 -2.60
C LYS A 23 -22.20 -15.76 -3.12
N VAL A 24 -20.89 -15.71 -3.24
CA VAL A 24 -20.16 -14.51 -3.68
C VAL A 24 -20.57 -14.04 -5.08
N HIS A 25 -20.99 -14.96 -5.94
CA HIS A 25 -21.41 -14.69 -7.31
C HIS A 25 -22.92 -14.57 -7.51
N ASP A 26 -23.72 -14.72 -6.44
CA ASP A 26 -25.15 -14.55 -6.55
C ASP A 26 -25.50 -13.06 -6.70
N THR A 27 -26.51 -12.75 -7.53
CA THR A 27 -27.02 -11.39 -7.68
C THR A 27 -27.68 -10.95 -6.39
N VAL A 28 -27.24 -9.83 -5.84
CA VAL A 28 -27.76 -9.26 -4.58
C VAL A 28 -28.47 -7.93 -4.80
N VAL A 29 -28.15 -7.21 -5.87
CA VAL A 29 -28.76 -5.95 -6.27
C VAL A 29 -28.87 -5.87 -7.78
N GLU A 30 -30.02 -5.42 -8.28
CA GLU A 30 -30.19 -5.05 -9.69
C GLU A 30 -30.25 -3.52 -9.81
N VAL A 31 -29.53 -2.99 -10.78
CA VAL A 31 -29.48 -1.54 -11.05
C VAL A 31 -29.70 -1.28 -12.53
N GLU A 32 -30.20 -0.09 -12.85
CA GLU A 32 -30.40 0.39 -14.22
C GLU A 32 -29.53 1.63 -14.42
N ASP A 33 -28.71 1.62 -15.46
CA ASP A 33 -27.84 2.75 -15.80
C ASP A 33 -28.61 3.88 -16.49
N ALA A 34 -27.93 4.99 -16.76
CA ALA A 34 -28.53 6.16 -17.42
C ALA A 34 -29.05 5.88 -18.84
N ASN A 35 -28.63 4.76 -19.45
CA ASN A 35 -29.05 4.34 -20.79
C ASN A 35 -30.20 3.32 -20.75
N GLY A 36 -30.76 3.02 -19.58
CA GLY A 36 -31.80 2.02 -19.41
C GLY A 36 -31.31 0.56 -19.44
N LYS A 37 -29.99 0.33 -19.39
CA LYS A 37 -29.42 -1.00 -19.35
C LYS A 37 -29.39 -1.52 -17.91
N LYS A 38 -29.92 -2.72 -17.74
CA LYS A 38 -29.91 -3.41 -16.44
C LYS A 38 -28.57 -4.10 -16.19
N HIS A 39 -28.08 -3.99 -14.97
CA HIS A 39 -26.88 -4.64 -14.48
C HIS A 39 -27.17 -5.36 -13.16
N GLU A 40 -26.63 -6.55 -13.05
CA GLU A 40 -26.70 -7.37 -11.85
C GLU A 40 -25.40 -7.18 -11.03
N LEU A 41 -25.55 -6.81 -9.77
CA LEU A 41 -24.41 -6.66 -8.86
C LEU A 41 -24.34 -7.84 -7.91
N THR A 42 -23.13 -8.35 -7.77
CA THR A 42 -22.78 -9.46 -6.89
C THR A 42 -21.84 -8.99 -5.76
N LEU A 43 -21.52 -9.87 -4.82
CA LEU A 43 -20.53 -9.58 -3.79
C LEU A 43 -19.09 -9.61 -4.33
N CYS A 44 -18.89 -10.21 -5.50
CA CYS A 44 -17.63 -10.22 -6.23
C CYS A 44 -17.62 -9.10 -7.25
N GLN A 45 -16.59 -8.26 -7.22
CA GLN A 45 -16.45 -7.11 -8.11
C GLN A 45 -15.12 -7.16 -8.85
N ARG A 46 -15.14 -6.78 -10.13
CA ARG A 46 -13.94 -6.46 -10.89
C ARG A 46 -13.66 -4.97 -10.73
N TRP A 47 -12.54 -4.64 -10.10
CA TRP A 47 -12.14 -3.24 -9.89
C TRP A 47 -10.85 -2.95 -10.64
N PRO A 48 -10.76 -1.86 -11.44
CA PRO A 48 -9.52 -1.45 -12.08
C PRO A 48 -8.54 -0.94 -11.00
N ILE A 49 -7.40 -1.60 -10.87
CA ILE A 49 -6.46 -1.36 -9.78
C ILE A 49 -5.86 0.05 -9.75
N ARG A 50 -5.84 0.75 -10.87
CA ARG A 50 -5.36 2.14 -10.93
C ARG A 50 -6.38 3.17 -10.46
N ASN A 51 -7.65 2.78 -10.30
CA ASN A 51 -8.69 3.68 -9.85
C ASN A 51 -8.88 3.54 -8.34
N ALA A 52 -8.78 4.66 -7.63
CA ALA A 52 -9.08 4.68 -6.20
C ALA A 52 -10.55 4.32 -5.95
N ARG A 53 -10.81 3.59 -4.87
CA ARG A 53 -12.18 3.26 -4.46
C ARG A 53 -12.81 4.48 -3.79
N PRO A 54 -14.09 4.79 -4.11
CA PRO A 54 -14.76 5.99 -3.59
C PRO A 54 -14.99 5.90 -2.08
N VAL A 55 -14.97 7.06 -1.46
CA VAL A 55 -15.26 7.24 -0.04
C VAL A 55 -16.28 8.36 0.15
N SER A 56 -17.00 8.36 1.26
CA SER A 56 -17.96 9.44 1.56
C SER A 56 -17.23 10.73 1.90
N LYS A 57 -16.21 10.65 2.77
CA LYS A 57 -15.43 11.81 3.21
C LYS A 57 -14.03 11.38 3.63
N ARG A 58 -13.04 12.22 3.31
CA ARG A 58 -11.70 12.13 3.91
C ARG A 58 -11.60 13.06 5.09
N THR A 59 -10.99 12.58 6.17
CA THR A 59 -10.76 13.36 7.39
C THR A 59 -9.30 13.36 7.78
N THR A 60 -8.87 14.42 8.44
CA THR A 60 -7.54 14.44 9.07
C THR A 60 -7.60 13.55 10.30
N SER A 61 -6.75 12.55 10.34
CA SER A 61 -6.65 11.66 11.49
C SER A 61 -5.87 12.32 12.62
N THR A 62 -6.37 12.15 13.84
CA THR A 62 -5.65 12.47 15.08
C THR A 62 -5.28 11.22 15.86
N VAL A 63 -5.69 10.05 15.36
CA VAL A 63 -5.43 8.77 16.01
C VAL A 63 -4.02 8.29 15.61
N PRO A 64 -3.10 8.10 16.56
CA PRO A 64 -1.75 7.63 16.26
C PRO A 64 -1.77 6.18 15.75
N LEU A 65 -0.87 5.87 14.82
CA LEU A 65 -0.52 4.50 14.49
C LEU A 65 0.65 4.10 15.40
N ILE A 66 0.41 3.19 16.31
CA ILE A 66 1.45 2.68 17.20
C ILE A 66 2.26 1.64 16.42
N THR A 67 3.54 1.91 16.23
CA THR A 67 4.44 1.04 15.46
C THR A 67 5.05 -0.06 16.33
N GLY A 68 5.11 0.16 17.63
CA GLY A 68 5.80 -0.71 18.59
C GLY A 68 7.30 -0.43 18.70
N GLN A 69 7.82 0.50 17.91
CA GLN A 69 9.22 0.96 17.96
C GLN A 69 9.28 2.30 18.68
N ARG A 70 9.94 2.34 19.85
CA ARG A 70 9.97 3.54 20.71
C ARG A 70 10.50 4.78 20.00
N ILE A 71 11.53 4.64 19.17
CA ILE A 71 12.11 5.76 18.44
C ILE A 71 11.13 6.34 17.42
N GLN A 72 10.40 5.49 16.72
CA GLN A 72 9.40 5.93 15.74
C GLN A 72 8.20 6.58 16.44
N ASP A 73 7.66 5.93 17.46
CA ASP A 73 6.47 6.42 18.15
C ASP A 73 6.73 7.71 18.95
N ALA A 74 7.94 7.89 19.49
CA ALA A 74 8.28 9.06 20.29
C ALA A 74 8.80 10.26 19.47
N LEU A 75 9.64 10.01 18.47
CA LEU A 75 10.31 11.09 17.75
C LEU A 75 9.72 11.34 16.35
N PHE A 76 9.17 10.31 15.72
CA PHE A 76 8.65 10.37 14.34
C PHE A 76 7.29 9.72 14.22
N PRO A 77 6.30 10.14 15.04
CA PRO A 77 4.98 9.50 15.06
C PRO A 77 4.23 9.73 13.75
N ILE A 78 3.44 8.73 13.36
CA ILE A 78 2.46 8.85 12.28
C ILE A 78 1.07 8.56 12.81
N THR A 79 0.07 9.06 12.09
CA THR A 79 -1.33 8.78 12.38
C THR A 79 -1.86 7.62 11.54
N LYS A 80 -2.92 6.97 11.98
CA LYS A 80 -3.68 6.05 11.14
C LYS A 80 -4.18 6.81 9.91
N GLY A 81 -3.87 6.31 8.73
CA GLY A 81 -4.09 7.03 7.48
C GLY A 81 -2.93 7.95 7.06
N GLY A 82 -1.85 7.99 7.81
CA GLY A 82 -0.64 8.74 7.46
C GLY A 82 0.23 8.03 6.43
N THR A 83 1.22 8.75 5.95
CA THR A 83 2.22 8.25 5.00
C THR A 83 3.61 8.40 5.58
N ALA A 84 4.42 7.37 5.46
CA ALA A 84 5.83 7.40 5.84
C ALA A 84 6.70 6.79 4.74
N CYS A 85 7.95 7.19 4.67
CA CYS A 85 8.93 6.49 3.86
C CYS A 85 10.15 6.11 4.70
N ILE A 86 10.78 5.02 4.29
CA ILE A 86 12.01 4.48 4.88
C ILE A 86 13.11 4.57 3.82
N PRO A 87 13.73 5.73 3.62
CA PRO A 87 14.87 5.82 2.75
C PRO A 87 16.12 5.26 3.44
N GLY A 88 16.88 4.47 2.72
CA GLY A 88 18.13 3.91 3.26
C GLY A 88 18.91 3.13 2.22
N ALA A 89 20.23 3.13 2.35
CA ALA A 89 21.12 2.35 1.52
C ALA A 89 20.84 0.85 1.65
N PHE A 90 21.37 0.07 0.72
CA PHE A 90 21.34 -1.39 0.82
C PHE A 90 22.00 -1.87 2.14
N GLY A 91 21.35 -2.78 2.83
CA GLY A 91 21.84 -3.33 4.11
C GLY A 91 21.62 -2.43 5.33
N SER A 92 20.92 -1.30 5.21
CA SER A 92 20.62 -0.41 6.34
C SER A 92 19.49 -0.90 7.25
N GLY A 93 18.81 -2.00 6.88
CA GLY A 93 17.74 -2.59 7.69
C GLY A 93 16.32 -2.17 7.31
N LYS A 94 16.08 -1.68 6.07
CA LYS A 94 14.74 -1.31 5.59
C LYS A 94 13.71 -2.41 5.74
N THR A 95 14.02 -3.58 5.17
CA THR A 95 13.15 -4.77 5.21
C THR A 95 12.87 -5.19 6.65
N MET A 96 13.90 -5.24 7.48
CA MET A 96 13.74 -5.60 8.90
C MET A 96 12.88 -4.60 9.66
N THR A 97 13.01 -3.31 9.37
CA THR A 97 12.15 -2.27 9.95
C THR A 97 10.68 -2.49 9.56
N GLN A 98 10.41 -2.81 8.30
CA GLN A 98 9.06 -3.12 7.83
C GLN A 98 8.50 -4.41 8.45
N HIS A 99 9.32 -5.45 8.64
CA HIS A 99 8.91 -6.68 9.34
C HIS A 99 8.53 -6.39 10.79
N GLN A 100 9.31 -5.58 11.49
CA GLN A 100 8.99 -5.18 12.86
C GLN A 100 7.68 -4.37 12.92
N LEU A 101 7.45 -3.48 11.96
CA LEU A 101 6.18 -2.76 11.83
C LEU A 101 5.01 -3.72 11.58
N ALA A 102 5.16 -4.67 10.68
CA ALA A 102 4.14 -5.68 10.41
C ALA A 102 3.77 -6.48 11.66
N LYS A 103 4.77 -6.83 12.46
CA LYS A 103 4.58 -7.62 13.68
C LYS A 103 3.91 -6.83 14.80
N TRP A 104 4.33 -5.59 15.04
CA TRP A 104 4.00 -4.86 16.25
C TRP A 104 2.98 -3.73 16.06
N CYS A 105 2.75 -3.25 14.84
CA CYS A 105 1.83 -2.14 14.63
C CYS A 105 0.38 -2.51 15.00
N ASP A 106 -0.37 -1.51 15.43
CA ASP A 106 -1.76 -1.67 15.87
C ASP A 106 -2.79 -1.63 14.73
N ALA A 107 -2.36 -1.81 13.49
CA ALA A 107 -3.26 -1.98 12.36
C ALA A 107 -4.00 -3.32 12.42
N ASP A 108 -5.24 -3.34 11.91
CA ASP A 108 -6.06 -4.57 11.88
C ASP A 108 -5.58 -5.53 10.80
N ILE A 109 -5.24 -5.01 9.63
CA ILE A 109 -4.79 -5.75 8.45
C ILE A 109 -3.46 -5.19 7.99
N ILE A 110 -2.55 -6.09 7.65
CA ILE A 110 -1.25 -5.76 7.05
C ILE A 110 -1.26 -6.20 5.59
N ILE A 111 -0.84 -5.30 4.70
CA ILE A 111 -0.57 -5.64 3.31
C ILE A 111 0.90 -5.38 3.04
N TYR A 112 1.63 -6.46 2.81
CA TYR A 112 3.04 -6.39 2.48
C TYR A 112 3.24 -6.67 0.99
N VAL A 113 3.83 -5.72 0.29
CA VAL A 113 4.14 -5.82 -1.14
C VAL A 113 5.64 -5.85 -1.32
N GLY A 114 6.16 -7.02 -1.66
CA GLY A 114 7.52 -7.14 -2.18
C GLY A 114 7.51 -6.83 -3.67
N CYS A 115 8.07 -5.68 -4.06
CA CYS A 115 8.08 -5.19 -5.43
C CYS A 115 9.48 -5.29 -6.02
N GLY A 116 9.68 -6.28 -6.89
CA GLY A 116 10.96 -6.50 -7.55
C GLY A 116 12.07 -7.03 -6.63
N GLU A 117 11.70 -7.64 -5.53
CA GLU A 117 12.64 -8.19 -4.56
C GLU A 117 13.26 -9.52 -5.04
N ARG A 118 14.34 -9.93 -4.41
CA ARG A 118 14.99 -11.22 -4.72
C ARG A 118 14.12 -12.37 -4.24
N GLY A 119 14.07 -13.45 -5.02
CA GLY A 119 13.28 -14.63 -4.69
C GLY A 119 13.60 -15.23 -3.32
N ASN A 120 14.88 -15.32 -2.96
CA ASN A 120 15.32 -15.81 -1.66
C ASN A 120 14.89 -14.91 -0.49
N GLU A 121 14.91 -13.58 -0.67
CA GLU A 121 14.42 -12.63 0.33
C GLU A 121 12.91 -12.78 0.54
N MET A 122 12.14 -12.95 -0.54
CA MET A 122 10.71 -13.18 -0.46
C MET A 122 10.36 -14.53 0.19
N THR A 123 11.14 -15.57 -0.06
CA THR A 123 10.97 -16.87 0.63
C THR A 123 11.23 -16.73 2.12
N GLN A 124 12.28 -16.02 2.51
CA GLN A 124 12.58 -15.75 3.91
C GLN A 124 11.43 -14.98 4.60
N VAL A 125 10.87 -13.96 3.93
CA VAL A 125 9.70 -13.22 4.44
C VAL A 125 8.51 -14.13 4.66
N LEU A 126 8.24 -15.03 3.71
CA LEU A 126 7.15 -16.02 3.83
C LEU A 126 7.34 -16.94 5.03
N GLU A 127 8.54 -17.49 5.19
CA GLU A 127 8.86 -18.37 6.30
C GLU A 127 8.77 -17.64 7.66
N GLU A 128 9.36 -16.46 7.76
CA GLU A 128 9.29 -15.64 8.98
C GLU A 128 7.85 -15.28 9.36
N PHE A 129 7.03 -14.85 8.40
CA PHE A 129 5.63 -14.49 8.69
C PHE A 129 4.76 -15.69 9.04
N ALA A 130 5.08 -16.86 8.50
CA ALA A 130 4.37 -18.09 8.83
C ALA A 130 4.62 -18.57 10.27
N GLU A 131 5.75 -18.22 10.84
CA GLU A 131 6.13 -18.61 12.21
C GLU A 131 5.80 -17.55 13.26
N LEU A 132 5.62 -16.29 12.84
CA LEU A 132 5.36 -15.18 13.75
C LEU A 132 3.95 -15.26 14.33
N ILE A 133 3.88 -15.05 15.64
CA ILE A 133 2.63 -14.93 16.38
C ILE A 133 2.33 -13.46 16.62
N ASP A 134 1.13 -13.03 16.28
CA ASP A 134 0.63 -11.69 16.61
C ASP A 134 0.47 -11.57 18.13
N PRO A 135 1.23 -10.68 18.80
CA PRO A 135 1.18 -10.55 20.24
C PRO A 135 -0.17 -10.07 20.80
N ARG A 136 -1.02 -9.48 19.94
CA ARG A 136 -2.35 -8.98 20.36
C ARG A 136 -3.42 -10.08 20.34
N THR A 137 -3.37 -10.95 19.38
CA THR A 137 -4.42 -11.99 19.15
C THR A 137 -3.97 -13.39 19.54
N ASN A 138 -2.68 -13.58 19.74
CA ASN A 138 -2.03 -14.89 19.96
C ASN A 138 -2.31 -15.89 18.83
N ARG A 139 -2.55 -15.38 17.62
CA ARG A 139 -2.71 -16.13 16.37
C ARG A 139 -1.52 -15.88 15.46
N LEU A 140 -1.43 -16.67 14.40
CA LEU A 140 -0.39 -16.45 13.39
C LEU A 140 -0.55 -15.06 12.75
N LEU A 141 0.58 -14.40 12.50
CA LEU A 141 0.59 -13.09 11.85
C LEU A 141 -0.04 -13.16 10.45
N THR A 142 0.07 -14.30 9.79
CA THR A 142 -0.54 -14.58 8.48
C THR A 142 -2.05 -14.46 8.47
N ASP A 143 -2.73 -14.65 9.61
CA ASP A 143 -4.19 -14.52 9.70
C ASP A 143 -4.69 -13.09 9.41
N ARG A 144 -3.83 -12.09 9.59
CA ARG A 144 -4.13 -10.68 9.32
C ARG A 144 -3.25 -10.05 8.25
N THR A 145 -2.45 -10.84 7.54
CA THR A 145 -1.49 -10.34 6.55
C THR A 145 -1.82 -10.83 5.16
N VAL A 146 -1.82 -9.91 4.20
CA VAL A 146 -1.82 -10.21 2.77
C VAL A 146 -0.41 -9.97 2.24
N LEU A 147 0.18 -10.99 1.66
CA LEU A 147 1.51 -10.91 1.09
C LEU A 147 1.43 -10.95 -0.44
N ILE A 148 1.95 -9.92 -1.10
CA ILE A 148 2.08 -9.83 -2.55
C ILE A 148 3.56 -9.95 -2.88
N ALA A 149 3.95 -11.10 -3.43
CA ALA A 149 5.33 -11.39 -3.79
C ALA A 149 5.54 -11.15 -5.29
N ASN A 150 6.18 -10.05 -5.63
CA ASN A 150 6.69 -9.81 -6.98
C ASN A 150 8.22 -9.88 -6.94
N THR A 151 8.78 -10.90 -7.57
CA THR A 151 10.23 -11.11 -7.62
C THR A 151 10.87 -10.43 -8.83
N SER A 152 12.17 -10.17 -8.75
CA SER A 152 12.92 -9.43 -9.77
C SER A 152 12.96 -10.10 -11.14
N ASN A 153 12.69 -11.41 -11.23
CA ASN A 153 12.62 -12.17 -12.48
C ASN A 153 11.23 -12.13 -13.16
N MET A 154 10.22 -11.55 -12.51
CA MET A 154 8.90 -11.41 -13.09
C MET A 154 8.86 -10.28 -14.13
N PRO A 155 7.88 -10.31 -15.08
CA PRO A 155 7.74 -9.25 -16.07
C PRO A 155 7.57 -7.86 -15.46
N VAL A 156 8.09 -6.84 -16.15
CA VAL A 156 8.05 -5.44 -15.68
C VAL A 156 6.62 -4.96 -15.44
N ALA A 157 5.67 -5.34 -16.32
CA ALA A 157 4.26 -4.99 -16.15
C ALA A 157 3.67 -5.57 -14.85
N ALA A 158 4.09 -6.77 -14.43
CA ALA A 158 3.66 -7.36 -13.17
C ALA A 158 4.25 -6.60 -11.97
N ARG A 159 5.49 -6.13 -12.10
CA ARG A 159 6.13 -5.29 -11.07
C ARG A 159 5.39 -3.96 -10.90
N GLU A 160 5.06 -3.29 -11.99
CA GLU A 160 4.27 -2.07 -11.97
C GLU A 160 2.89 -2.30 -11.35
N ALA A 161 2.21 -3.39 -11.72
CA ALA A 161 0.88 -3.71 -11.24
C ALA A 161 0.85 -4.13 -9.75
N SER A 162 1.94 -4.65 -9.19
CA SER A 162 1.98 -5.17 -7.80
C SER A 162 1.62 -4.11 -6.76
N ILE A 163 2.12 -2.91 -6.92
CA ILE A 163 1.85 -1.77 -6.05
C ILE A 163 0.37 -1.38 -6.09
N TYR A 164 -0.21 -1.28 -7.29
CA TYR A 164 -1.63 -0.97 -7.44
C TYR A 164 -2.53 -2.07 -6.91
N THR A 165 -2.14 -3.32 -7.08
CA THR A 165 -2.87 -4.47 -6.50
C THR A 165 -2.88 -4.37 -4.98
N GLY A 166 -1.74 -4.08 -4.37
CA GLY A 166 -1.62 -3.92 -2.92
C GLY A 166 -2.51 -2.81 -2.37
N ILE A 167 -2.46 -1.62 -2.97
CA ILE A 167 -3.26 -0.49 -2.49
C ILE A 167 -4.76 -0.70 -2.72
N THR A 168 -5.14 -1.39 -3.79
CA THR A 168 -6.55 -1.72 -4.07
C THR A 168 -7.09 -2.71 -3.04
N LEU A 169 -6.32 -3.72 -2.67
CA LEU A 169 -6.69 -4.63 -1.58
C LEU A 169 -6.77 -3.91 -0.23
N ALA A 170 -5.85 -2.97 0.02
CA ALA A 170 -5.92 -2.12 1.21
C ALA A 170 -7.22 -1.31 1.27
N GLU A 171 -7.62 -0.73 0.15
CA GLU A 171 -8.90 0.00 0.04
C GLU A 171 -10.11 -0.92 0.22
N TYR A 172 -10.06 -2.15 -0.28
CA TYR A 172 -11.12 -3.13 -0.07
C TYR A 172 -11.36 -3.43 1.41
N TYR A 173 -10.30 -3.68 2.17
CA TYR A 173 -10.41 -3.91 3.62
C TYR A 173 -10.77 -2.64 4.38
N ARG A 174 -10.25 -1.48 3.97
CA ARG A 174 -10.65 -0.18 4.53
C ARG A 174 -12.17 0.03 4.41
N ASP A 175 -12.76 -0.30 3.27
CA ASP A 175 -14.20 -0.17 3.03
C ASP A 175 -15.04 -1.06 3.93
N MET A 176 -14.44 -2.08 4.52
CA MET A 176 -15.06 -2.93 5.54
C MET A 176 -14.98 -2.33 6.96
N GLY A 177 -14.28 -1.21 7.14
CA GLY A 177 -14.11 -0.55 8.43
C GLY A 177 -12.82 -0.94 9.15
N TYR A 178 -11.85 -1.56 8.47
CA TYR A 178 -10.54 -1.89 9.04
C TYR A 178 -9.54 -0.75 8.91
N HIS A 179 -8.61 -0.72 9.85
CA HIS A 179 -7.39 0.08 9.76
C HIS A 179 -6.29 -0.76 9.15
N VAL A 180 -5.85 -0.38 7.96
CA VAL A 180 -4.89 -1.14 7.16
C VAL A 180 -3.55 -0.43 7.17
N ALA A 181 -2.47 -1.18 7.37
CA ALA A 181 -1.11 -0.72 7.12
C ALA A 181 -0.57 -1.43 5.87
N MET A 182 -0.19 -0.66 4.87
CA MET A 182 0.43 -1.16 3.65
C MET A 182 1.92 -0.84 3.65
N MET A 183 2.73 -1.85 3.42
CA MET A 183 4.17 -1.74 3.31
C MET A 183 4.60 -2.11 1.91
N ALA A 184 5.39 -1.27 1.26
CA ALA A 184 5.92 -1.50 -0.07
C ALA A 184 7.46 -1.58 -0.01
N ASP A 185 7.99 -2.74 -0.35
CA ASP A 185 9.42 -3.00 -0.41
C ASP A 185 9.81 -3.44 -1.83
N SER A 186 10.35 -2.60 -2.68
CA SER A 186 10.57 -1.18 -2.48
C SER A 186 9.92 -0.38 -3.60
N THR A 187 9.53 0.85 -3.30
CA THR A 187 8.96 1.77 -4.30
C THR A 187 9.99 2.20 -5.34
N SER A 188 11.30 2.12 -5.05
CA SER A 188 12.36 2.34 -6.03
C SER A 188 12.29 1.33 -7.18
N ARG A 189 12.02 0.06 -6.90
CA ARG A 189 11.84 -0.96 -7.94
C ARG A 189 10.60 -0.74 -8.79
N TRP A 190 9.55 -0.21 -8.19
CA TRP A 190 8.37 0.22 -8.93
C TRP A 190 8.69 1.39 -9.87
N ALA A 191 9.44 2.39 -9.42
CA ALA A 191 9.89 3.50 -10.26
C ALA A 191 10.80 3.03 -11.40
N GLU A 192 11.70 2.08 -11.15
CA GLU A 192 12.50 1.42 -12.21
C GLU A 192 11.61 0.74 -13.25
N ALA A 193 10.52 0.09 -12.83
CA ALA A 193 9.56 -0.50 -13.76
C ALA A 193 8.87 0.56 -14.63
N LEU A 194 8.49 1.70 -14.06
CA LEU A 194 7.94 2.83 -14.82
C LEU A 194 8.95 3.37 -15.84
N ARG A 195 10.21 3.49 -15.45
CA ARG A 195 11.31 3.91 -16.35
C ARG A 195 11.50 2.92 -17.50
N GLU A 196 11.48 1.63 -17.24
CA GLU A 196 11.64 0.60 -18.28
C GLU A 196 10.45 0.59 -19.24
N ILE A 197 9.21 0.72 -18.75
CA ILE A 197 8.01 0.77 -19.57
C ILE A 197 8.04 2.01 -20.48
N SER A 198 8.34 3.18 -19.91
CA SER A 198 8.42 4.43 -20.70
C SER A 198 9.52 4.37 -21.77
N GLY A 199 10.66 3.76 -21.44
CA GLY A 199 11.74 3.54 -22.41
C GLY A 199 11.32 2.62 -23.57
N ARG A 200 10.57 1.56 -23.29
CA ARG A 200 10.03 0.66 -24.35
C ARG A 200 8.96 1.32 -25.21
N LEU A 201 8.24 2.29 -24.65
CA LEU A 201 7.25 3.10 -25.38
C LEU A 201 7.87 4.29 -26.10
N GLU A 202 9.20 4.43 -26.04
CA GLU A 202 9.94 5.55 -26.66
C GLU A 202 9.47 6.94 -26.19
N GLU A 203 8.97 7.02 -24.94
CA GLU A 203 8.58 8.29 -24.32
C GLU A 203 9.83 9.14 -24.03
N MET A 204 9.69 10.45 -24.13
CA MET A 204 10.79 11.36 -23.83
C MET A 204 11.20 11.25 -22.35
N PRO A 205 12.46 10.88 -22.05
CA PRO A 205 12.91 10.77 -20.69
C PRO A 205 13.07 12.15 -20.03
N ALA A 206 12.77 12.21 -18.74
CA ALA A 206 13.08 13.34 -17.88
C ALA A 206 14.37 13.07 -17.08
N GLU A 207 14.47 13.60 -15.87
CA GLU A 207 15.62 13.48 -15.00
C GLU A 207 15.99 11.99 -14.74
N GLU A 208 17.26 11.67 -14.88
CA GLU A 208 17.83 10.31 -14.72
C GLU A 208 17.13 9.21 -15.55
N GLY A 209 16.48 9.58 -16.64
CA GLY A 209 15.79 8.63 -17.51
C GLY A 209 14.40 8.19 -17.01
N PHE A 210 13.92 8.76 -15.92
CA PHE A 210 12.55 8.53 -15.45
C PHE A 210 11.54 9.26 -16.34
N PRO A 211 10.29 8.74 -16.43
CA PRO A 211 9.25 9.47 -17.15
C PRO A 211 8.88 10.78 -16.42
N ALA A 212 8.49 11.79 -17.18
CA ALA A 212 8.08 13.09 -16.63
C ALA A 212 6.87 12.99 -15.67
N TYR A 213 6.08 11.93 -15.77
CA TYR A 213 4.92 11.66 -14.91
C TYR A 213 5.26 10.87 -13.63
N LEU A 214 6.53 10.58 -13.35
CA LEU A 214 6.92 9.87 -12.10
C LEU A 214 6.37 10.57 -10.84
N PRO A 215 6.48 11.90 -10.68
CA PRO A 215 5.92 12.58 -9.52
C PRO A 215 4.40 12.38 -9.39
N SER A 216 3.67 12.48 -10.50
CA SER A 216 2.21 12.29 -10.50
C SER A 216 1.81 10.87 -10.08
N ARG A 217 2.54 9.85 -10.55
CA ARG A 217 2.28 8.46 -10.18
C ARG A 217 2.55 8.19 -8.69
N LEU A 218 3.64 8.75 -8.16
CA LEU A 218 3.94 8.67 -6.73
C LEU A 218 2.87 9.38 -5.90
N ALA A 219 2.46 10.59 -6.31
CA ALA A 219 1.39 11.33 -5.65
C ALA A 219 0.07 10.55 -5.64
N GLU A 220 -0.37 10.05 -6.78
CA GLU A 220 -1.60 9.24 -6.92
C GLU A 220 -1.58 8.02 -5.98
N PHE A 221 -0.44 7.35 -5.87
CA PHE A 221 -0.28 6.21 -4.99
C PHE A 221 -0.39 6.59 -3.51
N TYR A 222 0.39 7.58 -3.06
CA TYR A 222 0.39 7.99 -1.65
C TYR A 222 -0.91 8.70 -1.24
N GLU A 223 -1.59 9.38 -2.16
CA GLU A 223 -2.90 10.02 -1.91
C GLU A 223 -4.03 9.02 -1.68
N ARG A 224 -3.86 7.75 -2.06
CA ARG A 224 -4.82 6.69 -1.74
C ARG A 224 -4.81 6.31 -0.25
N ALA A 225 -3.75 6.63 0.47
CA ALA A 225 -3.72 6.57 1.93
C ALA A 225 -4.62 7.66 2.55
N GLY A 226 -5.12 7.41 3.72
CA GLY A 226 -5.92 8.38 4.46
C GLY A 226 -6.84 7.74 5.49
N TYR A 227 -7.38 8.58 6.36
CA TYR A 227 -8.46 8.23 7.27
C TYR A 227 -9.78 8.68 6.64
N VAL A 228 -10.73 7.78 6.49
CA VAL A 228 -11.93 8.02 5.70
C VAL A 228 -13.21 7.55 6.40
N HIS A 229 -14.31 8.21 6.05
CA HIS A 229 -15.66 7.68 6.25
C HIS A 229 -16.06 6.93 4.98
N ASN A 230 -16.36 5.65 5.13
CA ASN A 230 -16.77 4.79 4.03
C ASN A 230 -18.21 5.08 3.59
N LEU A 231 -18.56 4.70 2.37
CA LEU A 231 -19.93 4.83 1.85
C LEU A 231 -20.99 4.10 2.68
N ASN A 232 -20.57 3.12 3.46
CA ASN A 232 -21.45 2.34 4.34
C ASN A 232 -21.59 2.89 5.76
N GLY A 233 -21.04 4.09 6.02
CA GLY A 233 -21.10 4.73 7.33
C GLY A 233 -20.06 4.25 8.35
N THR A 234 -19.17 3.32 7.99
CA THR A 234 -18.05 2.92 8.85
C THR A 234 -16.85 3.81 8.62
N GLU A 235 -15.93 3.84 9.58
CA GLU A 235 -14.63 4.47 9.44
C GLU A 235 -13.56 3.43 9.11
N GLY A 236 -12.55 3.84 8.38
CA GLY A 236 -11.39 3.01 8.06
C GLY A 236 -10.21 3.87 7.67
N SER A 237 -9.04 3.27 7.64
CA SER A 237 -7.83 3.99 7.26
C SER A 237 -6.85 3.10 6.50
N ILE A 238 -6.03 3.75 5.67
CA ILE A 238 -4.86 3.12 5.05
C ILE A 238 -3.65 3.96 5.40
N SER A 239 -2.70 3.37 6.11
CA SER A 239 -1.38 3.95 6.34
C SER A 239 -0.40 3.30 5.35
N VAL A 240 0.33 4.11 4.60
CA VAL A 240 1.29 3.62 3.60
C VAL A 240 2.71 3.91 4.06
N ILE A 241 3.52 2.87 4.07
CA ILE A 241 4.94 2.92 4.43
C ILE A 241 5.75 2.36 3.26
N GLY A 242 6.42 3.23 2.54
CA GLY A 242 7.23 2.87 1.38
C GLY A 242 8.72 2.83 1.71
N ALA A 243 9.38 1.70 1.43
CA ALA A 243 10.83 1.64 1.47
C ALA A 243 11.42 2.22 0.18
N ILE A 244 12.48 2.97 0.30
CA ILE A 244 13.22 3.56 -0.82
C ILE A 244 14.68 3.13 -0.72
N SER A 245 15.24 2.73 -1.85
CA SER A 245 16.64 2.33 -1.96
C SER A 245 17.38 3.31 -2.87
N PRO A 246 17.76 4.51 -2.38
CA PRO A 246 18.48 5.46 -3.20
C PRO A 246 19.83 4.88 -3.66
N ALA A 247 20.14 5.04 -4.94
CA ALA A 247 21.39 4.59 -5.50
C ALA A 247 22.58 5.26 -4.80
N GLY A 248 23.54 4.47 -4.33
CA GLY A 248 24.68 5.00 -3.57
C GLY A 248 24.35 5.64 -2.21
N GLY A 249 23.09 5.64 -1.80
CA GLY A 249 22.62 6.35 -0.60
C GLY A 249 22.41 7.84 -0.83
N ASP A 250 22.31 8.27 -2.08
CA ASP A 250 22.10 9.67 -2.45
C ASP A 250 20.59 10.01 -2.40
N PHE A 251 20.21 10.81 -1.43
CA PHE A 251 18.82 11.26 -1.25
C PHE A 251 18.40 12.35 -2.24
N SER A 252 19.29 12.84 -3.11
CA SER A 252 18.96 13.79 -4.16
C SER A 252 18.35 13.16 -5.41
N GLU A 253 18.35 11.81 -5.50
CA GLU A 253 17.79 11.10 -6.64
C GLU A 253 16.27 11.35 -6.80
N PRO A 254 15.73 11.32 -8.05
CA PRO A 254 14.35 11.75 -8.31
C PRO A 254 13.27 11.00 -7.54
N VAL A 255 13.42 9.69 -7.34
CA VAL A 255 12.41 8.88 -6.63
C VAL A 255 12.34 9.28 -5.17
N THR A 256 13.49 9.42 -4.50
CA THR A 256 13.58 9.82 -3.10
C THR A 256 13.05 11.23 -2.91
N GLN A 257 13.50 12.19 -3.73
CA GLN A 257 13.06 13.56 -3.64
C GLN A 257 11.55 13.73 -3.84
N ASN A 258 10.97 13.06 -4.83
CA ASN A 258 9.54 13.13 -5.06
C ASN A 258 8.75 12.41 -3.97
N THR A 259 9.21 11.26 -3.48
CA THR A 259 8.54 10.56 -2.38
C THR A 259 8.55 11.42 -1.11
N MET A 260 9.65 12.09 -0.81
CA MET A 260 9.74 13.02 0.34
C MET A 260 8.75 14.18 0.26
N ARG A 261 8.34 14.61 -0.93
CA ARG A 261 7.31 15.64 -1.09
C ARG A 261 5.90 15.16 -0.75
N PHE A 262 5.61 13.88 -0.97
CA PHE A 262 4.26 13.31 -0.81
C PHE A 262 4.07 12.54 0.49
N THR A 263 5.15 12.19 1.18
CA THR A 263 5.10 11.55 2.49
C THR A 263 5.28 12.58 3.59
N ARG A 264 4.64 12.34 4.73
CA ARG A 264 4.67 13.29 5.86
C ARG A 264 5.70 12.95 6.92
N CYS A 265 6.22 11.74 6.89
CA CYS A 265 7.18 11.26 7.86
C CYS A 265 8.31 10.51 7.17
N PHE A 266 9.53 10.72 7.67
CA PHE A 266 10.73 10.06 7.15
C PHE A 266 11.41 9.30 8.27
N TRP A 267 11.60 8.00 8.06
CA TRP A 267 12.42 7.17 8.93
C TRP A 267 13.72 6.85 8.18
N ALA A 268 14.53 7.88 7.99
CA ALA A 268 15.79 7.76 7.27
C ALA A 268 16.75 6.83 8.00
N LEU A 269 17.30 5.85 7.28
CA LEU A 269 18.24 4.90 7.84
C LEU A 269 19.67 5.31 7.49
N ASP A 270 20.47 5.53 8.54
CA ASP A 270 21.86 5.89 8.42
C ASP A 270 22.77 4.66 8.28
N LYS A 271 23.67 4.74 7.32
CA LYS A 271 24.59 3.66 6.98
C LYS A 271 25.66 3.46 8.06
N SER A 272 26.12 4.51 8.72
CA SER A 272 27.14 4.45 9.75
C SER A 272 26.59 3.78 11.02
N LEU A 273 25.34 4.08 11.38
CA LEU A 273 24.66 3.41 12.48
C LEU A 273 24.45 1.92 12.20
N ALA A 274 24.09 1.57 10.96
CA ALA A 274 23.93 0.18 10.55
C ALA A 274 25.27 -0.59 10.62
N TYR A 275 26.37 0.01 10.18
CA TYR A 275 27.70 -0.58 10.30
C TYR A 275 28.16 -0.74 11.74
N ALA A 276 27.81 0.20 12.61
CA ALA A 276 28.02 0.10 14.05
C ALA A 276 27.08 -0.91 14.74
N ARG A 277 26.21 -1.59 13.97
CA ARG A 277 25.18 -2.52 14.48
C ARG A 277 24.22 -1.88 15.47
N HIS A 278 24.00 -0.59 15.34
CA HIS A 278 22.99 0.15 16.08
C HIS A 278 21.66 0.09 15.33
N PHE A 279 20.71 -0.70 15.84
CA PHE A 279 19.40 -0.87 15.22
C PHE A 279 18.26 -0.51 16.17
N PRO A 280 17.15 0.08 15.66
CA PRO A 280 17.00 0.55 14.28
C PRO A 280 17.99 1.69 13.97
N ALA A 281 18.54 1.68 12.76
CA ALA A 281 19.56 2.63 12.31
C ALA A 281 18.94 3.97 11.86
N ILE A 282 17.94 4.46 12.59
CA ILE A 282 17.23 5.68 12.24
C ILE A 282 18.09 6.89 12.61
N ASP A 283 18.27 7.77 11.63
CA ASP A 283 18.89 9.08 11.82
C ASP A 283 17.90 10.00 12.52
N TRP A 284 18.29 10.52 13.67
CA TRP A 284 17.46 11.41 14.49
C TRP A 284 17.84 12.89 14.39
N MET A 285 18.86 13.24 13.56
CA MET A 285 19.36 14.61 13.38
C MET A 285 18.75 15.32 12.14
#